data_61e0feba6aadf79d0c1c16b997cf9a85
#
_entry.id   61e0feba6aadf79d0c1c16b997cf9a85
#
_cell.length_a   1.000
_cell.length_b   1.000
_cell.length_c   1.000
_cell.angle_alpha   90.00
_cell.angle_beta   90.00
_cell.angle_gamma   90.00
#
_symmetry.space_group_name_H-M   'P 1'
#
loop_
_entity.id
_entity.type
_entity.pdbx_description
1 polymer ?
#
loop_
_entity_poly.entity_id
_entity_poly.type
_entity_poly.pdbx_seq_one_letter_code
_entity_poly.pdbx_strand_id
1 'polypeptide(L)'
;MKDKFKKINADKLLFAMELIMLFAIIMVFTTDYTDTDLYYLLANGKYILKHGIPYTNPFIFAPFKDGPLPDIVIQNWMYCVIVAGVSKLAGSLGLCILELIFIIGMMFTMYIFLKMRGSNWNKTLTFIASAVTLICFGYINLRPQMFTFILIMAEIICIEKVIKTGNTKYLFIIPLCTLIEINIHASYWIMHYVVFFPYMIPMKKIFKDKIPDNLCDNFKKKQYKSIFITWLMMATSLFINPYGTGSILYVFKALHDNVFSFITIVEQQPLSFGKPVIELFLIFIVVFVIFIAMICKKRIKFSTVFMYLGFTLLISLQIKWLAFYAIGILFVLSDFIEWLKTTKLKDAKISSTYKWFYITCIFIMTILFSLIIITTAISTKGFKPTEEALNTPNSTISKDEIEIAEYLKAHNADRVFTQWDSGNYYEYKGIKVLMDARPELYTIVYSDTNDYDETNLGVQVHIEYGLPTYSVTQRGITTNTGLIKEVDTTEEYGKLVDRLDTKYYVVKATTDTLYKYVTDHPEKYKLVYKGKNQYLYEKL
;
A
#
# COMPACT_ATOMS: atom_id res chain seq x y z
N MET A 1 -36.84 26.23 -26.13
CA MET A 1 -35.81 25.72 -25.23
C MET A 1 -36.00 24.24 -24.88
N LYS A 2 -37.22 23.71 -24.70
CA LYS A 2 -37.50 22.30 -24.39
C LYS A 2 -37.00 21.29 -25.47
N ASP A 3 -36.94 21.64 -26.74
CA ASP A 3 -36.55 20.71 -27.82
C ASP A 3 -35.04 20.61 -28.06
N LYS A 4 -34.24 21.59 -27.63
CA LYS A 4 -32.78 21.50 -27.70
C LYS A 4 -32.18 20.55 -26.66
N PHE A 5 -32.81 20.39 -25.49
CA PHE A 5 -32.35 19.46 -24.44
C PHE A 5 -32.64 17.99 -24.76
N LYS A 6 -33.59 17.70 -25.67
CA LYS A 6 -33.89 16.33 -26.11
C LYS A 6 -32.77 15.66 -26.92
N LYS A 7 -31.75 16.39 -27.36
CA LYS A 7 -30.64 15.88 -28.20
C LYS A 7 -29.37 15.52 -27.43
N ILE A 8 -29.29 15.75 -26.12
CA ILE A 8 -28.12 15.32 -25.36
C ILE A 8 -28.26 13.83 -25.08
N ASN A 9 -27.39 13.06 -25.70
CA ASN A 9 -27.35 11.62 -25.49
C ASN A 9 -26.84 11.35 -24.04
N ALA A 10 -27.67 10.69 -23.23
CA ALA A 10 -27.32 10.36 -21.83
C ALA A 10 -25.96 9.64 -21.72
N ASP A 11 -25.64 8.78 -22.69
CA ASP A 11 -24.35 8.07 -22.71
C ASP A 11 -23.16 9.02 -22.93
N LYS A 12 -23.33 10.09 -23.75
CA LYS A 12 -22.28 11.11 -23.94
C LYS A 12 -22.07 11.96 -22.68
N LEU A 13 -23.18 12.31 -22.01
CA LEU A 13 -23.11 13.08 -20.75
C LEU A 13 -22.39 12.27 -19.67
N LEU A 14 -22.77 11.01 -19.53
CA LEU A 14 -22.16 10.07 -18.59
C LEU A 14 -20.67 9.86 -18.89
N PHE A 15 -20.29 9.74 -20.17
CA PHE A 15 -18.89 9.66 -20.59
C PHE A 15 -18.10 10.93 -20.26
N ALA A 16 -18.71 12.11 -20.43
CA ALA A 16 -18.07 13.38 -20.02
C ALA A 16 -17.84 13.43 -18.50
N MET A 17 -18.77 12.91 -17.70
CA MET A 17 -18.60 12.79 -16.24
C MET A 17 -17.44 11.86 -15.87
N GLU A 18 -17.31 10.72 -16.56
CA GLU A 18 -16.18 9.80 -16.39
C GLU A 18 -14.85 10.50 -16.63
N LEU A 19 -14.76 11.27 -17.73
CA LEU A 19 -13.54 12.01 -18.06
C LEU A 19 -13.22 13.11 -17.04
N ILE A 20 -14.22 13.85 -16.56
CA ILE A 20 -14.04 14.89 -15.53
C ILE A 20 -13.55 14.26 -14.23
N MET A 21 -14.17 13.16 -13.81
CA MET A 21 -13.81 12.47 -12.59
C MET A 21 -12.42 11.83 -12.69
N LEU A 22 -12.10 11.23 -13.83
CA LEU A 22 -10.76 10.71 -14.12
C LEU A 22 -9.71 11.83 -14.06
N PHE A 23 -10.00 12.97 -14.69
CA PHE A 23 -9.11 14.13 -14.67
C PHE A 23 -8.90 14.66 -13.25
N ALA A 24 -9.97 14.75 -12.45
CA ALA A 24 -9.88 15.16 -11.05
C ALA A 24 -9.01 14.20 -10.22
N ILE A 25 -9.21 12.89 -10.40
CA ILE A 25 -8.40 11.85 -9.77
C ILE A 25 -6.93 12.02 -10.14
N ILE A 26 -6.64 12.15 -11.43
CA ILE A 26 -5.29 12.38 -11.93
C ILE A 26 -4.65 13.60 -11.27
N MET A 27 -5.35 14.73 -11.23
CA MET A 27 -4.85 15.98 -10.64
C MET A 27 -4.54 15.85 -9.16
N VAL A 28 -5.35 15.12 -8.40
CA VAL A 28 -5.10 14.87 -6.97
C VAL A 28 -3.84 14.06 -6.75
N PHE A 29 -3.71 12.97 -7.47
CA PHE A 29 -2.64 12.00 -7.22
C PHE A 29 -1.30 12.43 -7.82
N THR A 30 -1.30 13.09 -8.97
CA THR A 30 -0.06 13.64 -9.56
C THR A 30 0.51 14.84 -8.79
N THR A 31 -0.25 15.44 -7.87
CA THR A 31 0.25 16.55 -7.04
C THR A 31 0.86 16.08 -5.72
N ASP A 32 0.58 14.86 -5.27
CA ASP A 32 1.13 14.29 -4.01
C ASP A 32 1.64 12.85 -4.20
N TYR A 33 2.52 12.67 -5.16
CA TYR A 33 3.18 11.39 -5.40
C TYR A 33 4.29 11.08 -4.39
N THR A 34 4.65 12.03 -3.52
CA THR A 34 5.72 11.86 -2.54
C THR A 34 5.20 11.22 -1.27
N ASP A 35 5.76 10.05 -0.97
CA ASP A 35 5.63 9.31 0.26
C ASP A 35 7.04 9.07 0.82
N THR A 36 7.19 8.85 2.13
CA THR A 36 8.48 8.48 2.74
C THR A 36 9.11 7.28 2.04
N ASP A 37 8.28 6.29 1.65
CA ASP A 37 8.73 5.09 0.94
C ASP A 37 9.32 5.38 -0.43
N LEU A 38 8.94 6.47 -1.11
CA LEU A 38 9.52 6.83 -2.40
C LEU A 38 11.03 7.05 -2.31
N TYR A 39 11.52 7.67 -1.24
CA TYR A 39 12.95 7.94 -1.06
C TYR A 39 13.74 6.66 -0.86
N TYR A 40 13.20 5.73 -0.10
CA TYR A 40 13.76 4.39 0.03
C TYR A 40 13.79 3.65 -1.32
N LEU A 41 12.70 3.70 -2.10
CA LEU A 41 12.64 3.09 -3.43
C LEU A 41 13.71 3.67 -4.36
N LEU A 42 13.87 4.99 -4.35
CA LEU A 42 14.88 5.69 -5.14
C LEU A 42 16.30 5.37 -4.69
N ALA A 43 16.57 5.33 -3.38
CA ALA A 43 17.88 5.02 -2.82
C ALA A 43 18.31 3.60 -3.24
N ASN A 44 17.46 2.61 -2.97
CA ASN A 44 17.71 1.22 -3.32
C ASN A 44 17.85 1.02 -4.84
N GLY A 45 16.95 1.63 -5.63
CA GLY A 45 17.00 1.53 -7.08
C GLY A 45 18.26 2.15 -7.69
N LYS A 46 18.69 3.33 -7.23
CA LYS A 46 19.95 3.97 -7.62
C LYS A 46 21.17 3.09 -7.27
N TYR A 47 21.16 2.50 -6.08
CA TYR A 47 22.21 1.60 -5.65
C TYR A 47 22.29 0.37 -6.54
N ILE A 48 21.16 -0.30 -6.76
CA ILE A 48 21.09 -1.51 -7.61
C ILE A 48 21.54 -1.22 -9.04
N LEU A 49 21.12 -0.11 -9.62
CA LEU A 49 21.53 0.29 -10.97
C LEU A 49 23.04 0.54 -11.10
N LYS A 50 23.72 0.90 -10.03
CA LYS A 50 25.15 1.21 -10.02
C LYS A 50 26.02 0.04 -9.56
N HIS A 51 25.55 -0.73 -8.56
CA HIS A 51 26.37 -1.71 -7.85
C HIS A 51 25.84 -3.15 -7.95
N GLY A 52 24.63 -3.35 -8.50
CA GLY A 52 23.94 -4.65 -8.48
C GLY A 52 23.16 -4.88 -7.18
N ILE A 53 22.60 -6.07 -7.05
CA ILE A 53 21.78 -6.49 -5.91
C ILE A 53 22.64 -6.59 -4.64
N PRO A 54 22.32 -5.86 -3.55
CA PRO A 54 23.02 -6.01 -2.27
C PRO A 54 22.48 -7.21 -1.49
N TYR A 55 23.36 -7.89 -0.78
CA TYR A 55 23.01 -8.95 0.19
C TYR A 55 23.26 -8.52 1.64
N THR A 56 24.07 -7.47 1.84
CA THR A 56 24.21 -6.75 3.10
C THR A 56 23.66 -5.34 2.93
N ASN A 57 23.06 -4.76 3.98
CA ASN A 57 22.43 -3.46 3.86
C ASN A 57 23.46 -2.32 3.73
N PRO A 58 23.53 -1.61 2.57
CA PRO A 58 24.53 -0.56 2.37
C PRO A 58 24.12 0.79 2.96
N PHE A 59 22.89 0.94 3.44
CA PHE A 59 22.29 2.22 3.85
C PHE A 59 22.25 2.43 5.35
N ILE A 60 22.55 1.39 6.12
CA ILE A 60 22.53 1.47 7.58
C ILE A 60 23.93 1.32 8.16
N PHE A 61 24.05 1.68 9.42
CA PHE A 61 25.21 1.38 10.24
C PHE A 61 24.80 0.47 11.41
N ALA A 62 25.75 -0.32 11.90
CA ALA A 62 25.52 -1.13 13.09
C ALA A 62 25.34 -0.23 14.32
N PRO A 63 24.45 -0.57 15.28
CA PRO A 63 24.22 0.26 16.46
C PRO A 63 25.51 0.57 17.21
N PHE A 64 26.36 -0.44 17.33
CA PHE A 64 27.63 -0.34 18.04
C PHE A 64 28.80 -0.59 17.11
N LYS A 65 29.96 -0.05 17.48
CA LYS A 65 31.21 -0.23 16.73
C LYS A 65 31.51 -1.73 16.58
N ASP A 66 31.82 -2.13 15.34
CA ASP A 66 32.13 -3.52 14.97
C ASP A 66 30.96 -4.52 15.19
N GLY A 67 29.73 -4.01 15.37
CA GLY A 67 28.54 -4.85 15.41
C GLY A 67 28.15 -5.40 14.03
N PRO A 68 27.40 -6.51 14.00
CA PRO A 68 26.91 -7.08 12.75
C PRO A 68 25.90 -6.14 12.07
N LEU A 69 25.90 -6.15 10.74
CA LEU A 69 24.85 -5.54 9.94
C LEU A 69 23.79 -6.60 9.60
N PRO A 70 22.50 -6.30 9.73
CA PRO A 70 21.46 -7.25 9.34
C PRO A 70 21.53 -7.56 7.84
N ASP A 71 21.24 -8.82 7.50
CA ASP A 71 21.04 -9.23 6.13
C ASP A 71 19.90 -8.46 5.50
N ILE A 72 20.00 -8.17 4.20
CA ILE A 72 18.95 -7.47 3.48
C ILE A 72 18.28 -8.36 2.44
N VAL A 73 16.95 -8.32 2.42
CA VAL A 73 16.13 -8.78 1.31
C VAL A 73 15.29 -7.61 0.83
N ILE A 74 15.66 -7.03 -0.30
CA ILE A 74 14.85 -5.97 -0.92
C ILE A 74 13.65 -6.62 -1.61
N GLN A 75 12.54 -6.77 -0.88
CA GLN A 75 11.33 -7.46 -1.33
C GLN A 75 10.73 -6.91 -2.63
N ASN A 76 11.07 -5.67 -2.98
CA ASN A 76 10.54 -4.93 -4.13
C ASN A 76 11.69 -4.40 -5.02
N TRP A 77 12.77 -5.16 -5.12
CA TRP A 77 13.99 -4.73 -5.82
C TRP A 77 13.76 -4.27 -7.26
N MET A 78 12.94 -5.00 -8.03
CA MET A 78 12.65 -4.64 -9.42
C MET A 78 11.80 -3.37 -9.50
N TYR A 79 10.89 -3.16 -8.57
CA TYR A 79 10.13 -1.91 -8.47
C TYR A 79 11.04 -0.73 -8.14
N CYS A 80 11.99 -0.89 -7.23
CA CYS A 80 13.02 0.11 -6.95
C CYS A 80 13.81 0.50 -8.21
N VAL A 81 14.21 -0.48 -9.01
CA VAL A 81 14.92 -0.25 -10.29
C VAL A 81 14.04 0.50 -11.30
N ILE A 82 12.76 0.14 -11.41
CA ILE A 82 11.81 0.83 -12.30
C ILE A 82 11.65 2.29 -11.88
N VAL A 83 11.38 2.55 -10.60
CA VAL A 83 11.18 3.91 -10.07
C VAL A 83 12.44 4.76 -10.23
N ALA A 84 13.61 4.24 -9.88
CA ALA A 84 14.88 4.94 -10.05
C ALA A 84 15.24 5.18 -11.54
N GLY A 85 14.96 4.20 -12.40
CA GLY A 85 15.15 4.32 -13.85
C GLY A 85 14.28 5.41 -14.46
N VAL A 86 13.00 5.43 -14.12
CA VAL A 86 12.04 6.44 -14.57
C VAL A 86 12.43 7.83 -14.03
N SER A 87 12.81 7.92 -12.75
CA SER A 87 13.30 9.16 -12.16
C SER A 87 14.57 9.68 -12.85
N LYS A 88 15.50 8.79 -13.22
CA LYS A 88 16.71 9.16 -13.96
C LYS A 88 16.42 9.66 -15.37
N LEU A 89 15.41 9.11 -16.04
CA LEU A 89 15.06 9.45 -17.43
C LEU A 89 14.24 10.75 -17.53
N ALA A 90 13.31 10.97 -16.63
CA ALA A 90 12.31 12.03 -16.74
C ALA A 90 11.99 12.74 -15.42
N GLY A 91 12.83 12.60 -14.39
CA GLY A 91 12.66 13.25 -13.09
C GLY A 91 11.31 12.95 -12.43
N SER A 92 10.81 13.92 -11.70
CA SER A 92 9.49 13.82 -11.04
C SER A 92 8.33 13.76 -12.01
N LEU A 93 8.43 14.34 -13.21
CA LEU A 93 7.42 14.17 -14.25
C LEU A 93 7.28 12.71 -14.67
N GLY A 94 8.41 12.00 -14.82
CA GLY A 94 8.41 10.56 -15.09
C GLY A 94 7.70 9.76 -14.00
N LEU A 95 7.93 10.09 -12.73
CA LEU A 95 7.27 9.45 -11.59
C LEU A 95 5.76 9.69 -11.59
N CYS A 96 5.32 10.92 -11.85
CA CYS A 96 3.90 11.25 -11.99
C CYS A 96 3.25 10.46 -13.15
N ILE A 97 3.93 10.34 -14.29
CA ILE A 97 3.42 9.56 -15.43
C ILE A 97 3.34 8.07 -15.08
N LEU A 98 4.32 7.53 -14.35
CA LEU A 98 4.32 6.13 -13.91
C LEU A 98 3.15 5.86 -12.97
N GLU A 99 2.90 6.73 -12.01
CA GLU A 99 1.75 6.63 -11.11
C GLU A 99 0.43 6.66 -11.88
N LEU A 100 0.30 7.59 -12.83
CA LEU A 100 -0.87 7.68 -13.71
C LEU A 100 -1.09 6.40 -14.51
N ILE A 101 -0.03 5.79 -15.04
CA ILE A 101 -0.12 4.51 -15.75
C ILE A 101 -0.68 3.41 -14.83
N PHE A 102 -0.23 3.35 -13.56
CA PHE A 102 -0.75 2.38 -12.61
C PHE A 102 -2.21 2.65 -12.24
N ILE A 103 -2.60 3.91 -12.01
CA ILE A 103 -4.00 4.28 -11.74
C ILE A 103 -4.89 3.83 -12.91
N ILE A 104 -4.53 4.15 -14.14
CA ILE A 104 -5.27 3.74 -15.34
C ILE A 104 -5.31 2.21 -15.44
N GLY A 105 -4.20 1.53 -15.18
CA GLY A 105 -4.12 0.06 -15.17
C GLY A 105 -5.06 -0.58 -14.16
N MET A 106 -5.10 -0.07 -12.93
CA MET A 106 -6.03 -0.52 -11.89
C MET A 106 -7.49 -0.34 -12.34
N MET A 107 -7.84 0.85 -12.81
CA MET A 107 -9.20 1.16 -13.27
C MET A 107 -9.60 0.30 -14.48
N PHE A 108 -8.69 0.08 -15.41
CA PHE A 108 -8.92 -0.73 -16.60
C PHE A 108 -9.16 -2.21 -16.25
N THR A 109 -8.38 -2.78 -15.34
CA THR A 109 -8.58 -4.17 -14.89
C THR A 109 -9.91 -4.33 -14.16
N MET A 110 -10.29 -3.40 -13.29
CA MET A 110 -11.60 -3.39 -12.64
C MET A 110 -12.75 -3.31 -13.67
N TYR A 111 -12.62 -2.44 -14.66
CA TYR A 111 -13.60 -2.31 -15.74
C TYR A 111 -13.78 -3.62 -16.53
N ILE A 112 -12.67 -4.27 -16.92
CA ILE A 112 -12.71 -5.56 -17.62
C ILE A 112 -13.42 -6.61 -16.77
N PHE A 113 -13.07 -6.71 -15.48
CA PHE A 113 -13.66 -7.66 -14.55
C PHE A 113 -15.18 -7.48 -14.44
N LEU A 114 -15.64 -6.26 -14.18
CA LEU A 114 -17.06 -5.95 -14.06
C LEU A 114 -17.81 -6.21 -15.38
N LYS A 115 -17.21 -5.88 -16.53
CA LYS A 115 -17.78 -6.19 -17.84
C LYS A 115 -17.90 -7.69 -18.07
N MET A 116 -16.92 -8.46 -17.65
CA MET A 116 -16.94 -9.92 -17.77
C MET A 116 -18.03 -10.56 -16.90
N ARG A 117 -18.25 -10.05 -15.70
CA ARG A 117 -19.29 -10.57 -14.79
C ARG A 117 -20.71 -10.08 -15.12
N GLY A 118 -20.91 -9.43 -16.26
CA GLY A 118 -22.25 -9.13 -16.77
C GLY A 118 -22.70 -7.68 -16.68
N SER A 119 -21.85 -6.77 -16.23
CA SER A 119 -22.18 -5.34 -16.06
C SER A 119 -22.18 -4.53 -17.38
N ASN A 120 -22.74 -5.09 -18.48
CA ASN A 120 -22.90 -4.35 -19.74
C ASN A 120 -23.85 -3.15 -19.65
N TRP A 121 -24.35 -2.89 -18.50
CA TRP A 121 -25.54 -2.11 -18.25
C TRP A 121 -25.31 -0.62 -18.28
N ASN A 122 -24.19 -0.21 -17.77
CA ASN A 122 -23.78 1.16 -17.80
C ASN A 122 -22.27 1.21 -17.58
N LYS A 123 -21.53 1.44 -18.65
CA LYS A 123 -20.06 1.57 -18.60
C LYS A 123 -19.66 2.56 -17.53
N THR A 124 -20.43 3.62 -17.40
CA THR A 124 -20.26 4.72 -16.47
C THR A 124 -20.43 4.34 -15.00
N LEU A 125 -21.49 3.61 -14.67
CA LEU A 125 -21.70 3.18 -13.28
C LEU A 125 -20.57 2.25 -12.82
N THR A 126 -20.10 1.40 -13.72
CA THR A 126 -18.97 0.52 -13.53
C THR A 126 -17.69 1.29 -13.26
N PHE A 127 -17.45 2.33 -14.07
CA PHE A 127 -16.27 3.18 -13.92
C PHE A 127 -16.33 4.04 -12.66
N ILE A 128 -17.47 4.66 -12.35
CA ILE A 128 -17.68 5.43 -11.13
C ILE A 128 -17.52 4.54 -9.89
N ALA A 129 -18.10 3.33 -9.88
CA ALA A 129 -17.95 2.39 -8.78
C ALA A 129 -16.47 2.04 -8.57
N SER A 130 -15.73 1.81 -9.66
CA SER A 130 -14.29 1.55 -9.61
C SER A 130 -13.50 2.74 -9.07
N ALA A 131 -13.78 3.94 -9.59
CA ALA A 131 -13.11 5.17 -9.17
C ALA A 131 -13.39 5.51 -7.71
N VAL A 132 -14.64 5.42 -7.27
CA VAL A 132 -15.03 5.64 -5.87
C VAL A 132 -14.37 4.62 -4.96
N THR A 133 -14.31 3.36 -5.38
CA THR A 133 -13.63 2.31 -4.62
C THR A 133 -12.15 2.63 -4.43
N LEU A 134 -11.47 3.09 -5.49
CA LEU A 134 -10.07 3.51 -5.41
C LEU A 134 -9.86 4.72 -4.50
N ILE A 135 -10.68 5.76 -4.65
CA ILE A 135 -10.56 7.00 -3.87
C ILE A 135 -10.85 6.74 -2.38
N CYS A 136 -11.88 5.97 -2.08
CA CYS A 136 -12.25 5.66 -0.71
C CYS A 136 -11.18 4.85 0.03
N PHE A 137 -10.35 4.11 -0.68
CA PHE A 137 -9.39 3.22 -0.07
C PHE A 137 -7.93 3.72 -0.04
N GLY A 138 -7.67 4.98 -0.43
CA GLY A 138 -6.50 5.76 -0.01
C GLY A 138 -5.10 5.22 -0.35
N TYR A 139 -4.98 4.21 -1.22
CA TYR A 139 -3.69 3.58 -1.55
C TYR A 139 -3.16 3.97 -2.93
N ILE A 140 -3.40 5.22 -3.33
CA ILE A 140 -2.88 5.73 -4.60
C ILE A 140 -1.63 6.56 -4.30
N ASN A 141 -0.54 5.88 -4.07
CA ASN A 141 0.81 6.43 -3.97
C ASN A 141 1.71 5.59 -4.86
N LEU A 142 2.85 6.11 -5.26
CA LEU A 142 3.82 5.40 -6.10
C LEU A 142 4.47 4.24 -5.32
N ARG A 143 3.65 3.30 -4.88
CA ARG A 143 4.02 2.10 -4.12
C ARG A 143 3.86 0.82 -4.96
N PRO A 144 4.62 -0.24 -4.69
CA PRO A 144 4.50 -1.51 -5.42
C PRO A 144 3.12 -2.15 -5.31
N GLN A 145 2.33 -1.86 -4.26
CA GLN A 145 0.97 -2.36 -4.05
C GLN A 145 0.02 -2.04 -5.22
N MET A 146 0.19 -0.91 -5.89
CA MET A 146 -0.61 -0.58 -7.08
C MET A 146 -0.40 -1.61 -8.20
N PHE A 147 0.84 -2.02 -8.40
CA PHE A 147 1.16 -3.02 -9.41
C PHE A 147 0.69 -4.41 -8.99
N THR A 148 0.86 -4.79 -7.72
CA THR A 148 0.30 -6.01 -7.12
C THR A 148 -1.20 -6.11 -7.37
N PHE A 149 -1.95 -5.00 -7.16
CA PHE A 149 -3.39 -4.97 -7.43
C PHE A 149 -3.72 -5.31 -8.89
N ILE A 150 -2.97 -4.73 -9.84
CA ILE A 150 -3.15 -5.00 -11.28
C ILE A 150 -2.90 -6.48 -11.58
N LEU A 151 -1.85 -7.08 -11.01
CA LEU A 151 -1.51 -8.49 -11.22
C LEU A 151 -2.58 -9.42 -10.66
N ILE A 152 -3.07 -9.18 -9.46
CA ILE A 152 -4.14 -9.96 -8.83
C ILE A 152 -5.44 -9.83 -9.66
N MET A 153 -5.80 -8.63 -10.09
CA MET A 153 -6.97 -8.43 -10.94
C MET A 153 -6.81 -9.12 -12.31
N ALA A 154 -5.63 -9.10 -12.91
CA ALA A 154 -5.35 -9.81 -14.16
C ALA A 154 -5.51 -11.33 -13.98
N GLU A 155 -5.03 -11.88 -12.87
CA GLU A 155 -5.24 -13.29 -12.52
C GLU A 155 -6.73 -13.62 -12.39
N ILE A 156 -7.48 -12.86 -11.59
CA ILE A 156 -8.93 -13.04 -11.42
C ILE A 156 -9.66 -13.00 -12.77
N ILE A 157 -9.31 -12.03 -13.63
CA ILE A 157 -9.84 -11.93 -14.99
C ILE A 157 -9.55 -13.19 -15.81
N CYS A 158 -8.34 -13.73 -15.72
CA CYS A 158 -7.98 -14.97 -16.42
C CYS A 158 -8.77 -16.17 -15.90
N ILE A 159 -8.92 -16.31 -14.59
CA ILE A 159 -9.71 -17.38 -13.96
C ILE A 159 -11.17 -17.29 -14.41
N GLU A 160 -11.79 -16.13 -14.28
CA GLU A 160 -13.19 -15.90 -14.71
C GLU A 160 -13.37 -16.22 -16.21
N LYS A 161 -12.39 -15.89 -17.04
CA LYS A 161 -12.40 -16.17 -18.47
C LYS A 161 -12.33 -17.67 -18.77
N VAL A 162 -11.52 -18.41 -18.00
CA VAL A 162 -11.45 -19.89 -18.10
C VAL A 162 -12.77 -20.52 -17.68
N ILE A 163 -13.38 -20.07 -16.60
CA ILE A 163 -14.67 -20.59 -16.12
C ILE A 163 -15.76 -20.34 -17.17
N LYS A 164 -15.80 -19.15 -17.73
CA LYS A 164 -16.81 -18.74 -18.71
C LYS A 164 -16.65 -19.42 -20.07
N THR A 165 -15.42 -19.54 -20.58
CA THR A 165 -15.15 -20.05 -21.95
C THR A 165 -14.75 -21.51 -21.98
N GLY A 166 -14.27 -22.05 -20.87
CA GLY A 166 -13.66 -23.38 -20.78
C GLY A 166 -12.23 -23.45 -21.35
N ASN A 167 -11.68 -22.34 -21.87
CA ASN A 167 -10.35 -22.30 -22.49
C ASN A 167 -9.26 -22.11 -21.43
N THR A 168 -8.51 -23.17 -21.16
CA THR A 168 -7.46 -23.18 -20.14
C THR A 168 -6.17 -22.43 -20.53
N LYS A 169 -6.02 -21.97 -21.76
CA LYS A 169 -4.84 -21.18 -22.19
C LYS A 169 -4.64 -19.91 -21.36
N TYR A 170 -5.71 -19.31 -20.85
CA TYR A 170 -5.62 -18.12 -20.00
C TYR A 170 -4.92 -18.39 -18.65
N LEU A 171 -4.87 -19.65 -18.19
CA LEU A 171 -4.16 -20.00 -16.95
C LEU A 171 -2.64 -19.78 -17.04
N PHE A 172 -2.07 -19.83 -18.25
CA PHE A 172 -0.61 -19.61 -18.41
C PHE A 172 -0.15 -18.17 -18.15
N ILE A 173 -1.08 -17.22 -18.06
CA ILE A 173 -0.77 -15.83 -17.66
C ILE A 173 -0.51 -15.76 -16.14
N ILE A 174 -1.12 -16.63 -15.35
CA ILE A 174 -1.05 -16.58 -13.88
C ILE A 174 0.38 -16.81 -13.34
N PRO A 175 1.14 -17.82 -13.79
CA PRO A 175 2.54 -17.97 -13.38
C PRO A 175 3.41 -16.76 -13.74
N LEU A 176 3.11 -16.06 -14.83
CA LEU A 176 3.78 -14.81 -15.17
C LEU A 176 3.44 -13.70 -14.16
N CYS A 177 2.18 -13.60 -13.73
CA CYS A 177 1.81 -12.67 -12.66
C CYS A 177 2.58 -12.98 -11.37
N THR A 178 2.66 -14.27 -10.97
CA THR A 178 3.41 -14.70 -9.77
C THR A 178 4.92 -14.43 -9.89
N LEU A 179 5.50 -14.66 -11.10
CA LEU A 179 6.90 -14.35 -11.39
C LEU A 179 7.20 -12.85 -11.25
N ILE A 180 6.32 -12.02 -11.78
CA ILE A 180 6.46 -10.57 -11.67
C ILE A 180 6.30 -10.15 -10.21
N GLU A 181 5.30 -10.69 -9.50
CA GLU A 181 5.01 -10.35 -8.11
C GLU A 181 6.19 -10.63 -7.18
N ILE A 182 6.81 -11.81 -7.25
CA ILE A 182 7.94 -12.17 -6.37
C ILE A 182 9.15 -11.22 -6.54
N ASN A 183 9.25 -10.53 -7.67
CA ASN A 183 10.32 -9.58 -7.97
C ASN A 183 9.91 -8.12 -7.74
N ILE A 184 8.62 -7.79 -7.88
CA ILE A 184 8.11 -6.42 -7.67
C ILE A 184 7.67 -6.20 -6.23
N HIS A 185 7.07 -7.22 -5.58
CA HIS A 185 6.54 -7.10 -4.23
C HIS A 185 6.43 -8.47 -3.54
N ALA A 186 7.54 -9.02 -3.15
CA ALA A 186 7.63 -10.38 -2.63
C ALA A 186 6.68 -10.68 -1.45
N SER A 187 6.28 -9.69 -0.64
CA SER A 187 5.33 -9.90 0.47
C SER A 187 3.95 -10.42 0.04
N TYR A 188 3.58 -10.26 -1.23
CA TYR A 188 2.21 -10.55 -1.68
C TYR A 188 2.07 -11.79 -2.58
N TRP A 189 3.16 -12.53 -2.86
CA TRP A 189 3.09 -13.71 -3.72
C TRP A 189 2.04 -14.74 -3.27
N ILE A 190 1.80 -14.87 -1.97
CA ILE A 190 0.83 -15.81 -1.41
C ILE A 190 -0.61 -15.46 -1.82
N MET A 191 -0.89 -14.18 -2.10
CA MET A 191 -2.22 -13.72 -2.49
C MET A 191 -2.69 -14.32 -3.81
N HIS A 192 -1.76 -14.64 -4.73
CA HIS A 192 -2.09 -15.33 -5.97
C HIS A 192 -2.70 -16.71 -5.73
N TYR A 193 -2.24 -17.43 -4.70
CA TYR A 193 -2.86 -18.71 -4.33
C TYR A 193 -4.18 -18.51 -3.58
N VAL A 194 -4.28 -17.47 -2.75
CA VAL A 194 -5.49 -17.14 -1.98
C VAL A 194 -6.66 -16.81 -2.92
N VAL A 195 -6.44 -15.98 -3.93
CA VAL A 195 -7.51 -15.61 -4.89
C VAL A 195 -7.88 -16.75 -5.84
N PHE A 196 -6.99 -17.70 -6.07
CA PHE A 196 -7.24 -18.88 -6.88
C PHE A 196 -8.10 -19.91 -6.14
N PHE A 197 -7.92 -20.02 -4.82
CA PHE A 197 -8.52 -21.07 -3.98
C PHE A 197 -10.05 -21.17 -4.06
N PRO A 198 -10.85 -20.07 -4.01
CA PRO A 198 -12.32 -20.16 -4.06
C PRO A 198 -12.86 -20.90 -5.27
N TYR A 199 -12.18 -20.80 -6.41
CA TYR A 199 -12.59 -21.42 -7.65
C TYR A 199 -12.26 -22.92 -7.74
N MET A 200 -11.39 -23.41 -6.85
CA MET A 200 -11.03 -24.82 -6.73
C MET A 200 -12.06 -25.63 -5.97
N ILE A 201 -12.92 -25.00 -5.17
CA ILE A 201 -13.85 -25.69 -4.28
C ILE A 201 -15.01 -26.29 -5.10
N PRO A 202 -15.23 -27.62 -5.11
CA PRO A 202 -16.29 -28.28 -5.88
C PRO A 202 -17.65 -28.14 -5.20
N MET A 203 -18.22 -26.94 -5.22
CA MET A 203 -19.43 -26.59 -4.46
C MET A 203 -20.63 -27.47 -4.75
N LYS A 204 -20.89 -27.83 -6.01
CA LYS A 204 -21.97 -28.75 -6.37
C LYS A 204 -21.85 -30.08 -5.64
N LYS A 205 -20.63 -30.64 -5.58
CA LYS A 205 -20.38 -31.92 -4.90
C LYS A 205 -20.58 -31.79 -3.39
N ILE A 206 -20.11 -30.69 -2.78
CA ILE A 206 -20.23 -30.43 -1.35
C ILE A 206 -21.69 -30.29 -0.91
N PHE A 207 -22.48 -29.53 -1.67
CA PHE A 207 -23.87 -29.25 -1.35
C PHE A 207 -24.87 -30.19 -2.08
N LYS A 208 -24.39 -31.34 -2.60
CA LYS A 208 -25.21 -32.40 -3.21
C LYS A 208 -26.24 -31.85 -4.22
N ASP A 209 -25.77 -31.01 -5.13
CA ASP A 209 -26.58 -30.37 -6.19
C ASP A 209 -27.75 -29.46 -5.72
N LYS A 210 -27.78 -29.11 -4.42
CA LYS A 210 -28.79 -28.18 -3.87
C LYS A 210 -28.56 -26.72 -4.25
N ILE A 211 -27.39 -26.40 -4.81
CA ILE A 211 -27.05 -25.04 -5.25
C ILE A 211 -27.36 -24.88 -6.74
N PRO A 212 -28.07 -23.82 -7.14
CA PRO A 212 -28.31 -23.52 -8.55
C PRO A 212 -27.00 -23.38 -9.36
N ASP A 213 -26.99 -23.86 -10.58
CA ASP A 213 -25.83 -23.84 -11.48
C ASP A 213 -25.23 -22.46 -11.71
N ASN A 214 -26.07 -21.45 -11.77
CA ASN A 214 -25.66 -20.06 -11.99
C ASN A 214 -24.91 -19.44 -10.80
N LEU A 215 -24.92 -20.09 -9.64
CA LEU A 215 -24.17 -19.65 -8.45
C LEU A 215 -22.83 -20.38 -8.29
N CYS A 216 -22.61 -21.45 -9.07
CA CYS A 216 -21.41 -22.25 -9.05
C CYS A 216 -20.44 -21.77 -10.12
N ASP A 217 -19.45 -20.99 -9.74
CA ASP A 217 -18.40 -20.46 -10.61
C ASP A 217 -17.04 -21.12 -10.36
N ASN A 218 -17.06 -22.43 -10.18
CA ASN A 218 -15.84 -23.22 -9.94
C ASN A 218 -15.36 -23.95 -11.21
N PHE A 219 -14.10 -24.36 -11.20
CA PHE A 219 -13.48 -25.13 -12.26
C PHE A 219 -14.14 -26.50 -12.47
N LYS A 220 -14.21 -26.92 -13.73
CA LYS A 220 -14.70 -28.25 -14.11
C LYS A 220 -13.58 -29.29 -14.02
N LYS A 221 -13.94 -30.57 -13.76
CA LYS A 221 -12.99 -31.67 -13.63
C LYS A 221 -11.98 -31.77 -14.79
N LYS A 222 -12.42 -31.48 -16.03
CA LYS A 222 -11.56 -31.50 -17.24
C LYS A 222 -10.44 -30.44 -17.22
N GLN A 223 -10.54 -29.43 -16.37
CA GLN A 223 -9.58 -28.33 -16.26
C GLN A 223 -8.51 -28.60 -15.18
N TYR A 224 -8.72 -29.59 -14.30
CA TYR A 224 -7.83 -29.83 -13.14
C TYR A 224 -6.37 -30.12 -13.50
N LYS A 225 -6.14 -30.82 -14.63
CA LYS A 225 -4.77 -31.05 -15.12
C LYS A 225 -4.05 -29.73 -15.44
N SER A 226 -4.73 -28.83 -16.14
CA SER A 226 -4.17 -27.51 -16.50
C SER A 226 -3.93 -26.64 -15.25
N ILE A 227 -4.84 -26.73 -14.27
CA ILE A 227 -4.72 -26.03 -13.00
C ILE A 227 -3.50 -26.54 -12.21
N PHE A 228 -3.33 -27.86 -12.13
CA PHE A 228 -2.18 -28.44 -11.46
C PHE A 228 -0.86 -28.00 -12.11
N ILE A 229 -0.79 -28.00 -13.44
CA ILE A 229 0.38 -27.49 -14.18
C ILE A 229 0.59 -26.00 -13.87
N THR A 230 -0.47 -25.20 -13.85
CA THR A 230 -0.39 -23.76 -13.50
C THR A 230 0.18 -23.57 -12.09
N TRP A 231 -0.30 -24.31 -11.10
CA TRP A 231 0.21 -24.23 -9.74
C TRP A 231 1.68 -24.63 -9.62
N LEU A 232 2.08 -25.68 -10.34
CA LEU A 232 3.48 -26.08 -10.41
C LEU A 232 4.35 -24.99 -11.01
N MET A 233 3.89 -24.35 -12.11
CA MET A 233 4.57 -23.24 -12.74
C MET A 233 4.61 -22.00 -11.82
N MET A 234 3.54 -21.70 -11.08
CA MET A 234 3.54 -20.64 -10.06
C MET A 234 4.59 -20.94 -8.98
N ALA A 235 4.61 -22.16 -8.45
CA ALA A 235 5.58 -22.56 -7.42
C ALA A 235 7.02 -22.45 -7.90
N THR A 236 7.30 -22.89 -9.13
CA THR A 236 8.66 -22.78 -9.71
C THR A 236 9.05 -21.35 -10.01
N SER A 237 8.12 -20.48 -10.41
CA SER A 237 8.39 -19.06 -10.67
C SER A 237 8.82 -18.29 -9.42
N LEU A 238 8.42 -18.73 -8.22
CA LEU A 238 8.84 -18.11 -6.97
C LEU A 238 10.36 -18.16 -6.74
N PHE A 239 11.06 -19.14 -7.31
CA PHE A 239 12.51 -19.27 -7.17
C PHE A 239 13.30 -18.39 -8.18
N ILE A 240 12.61 -17.76 -9.14
CA ILE A 240 13.24 -16.88 -10.15
C ILE A 240 13.29 -15.46 -9.60
N ASN A 241 14.14 -15.22 -8.62
CA ASN A 241 14.41 -13.92 -8.00
C ASN A 241 15.85 -13.90 -7.45
N PRO A 242 16.48 -12.73 -7.24
CA PRO A 242 17.88 -12.67 -6.83
C PRO A 242 18.16 -13.19 -5.41
N TYR A 243 17.17 -13.20 -4.53
CA TYR A 243 17.33 -13.67 -3.14
C TYR A 243 16.89 -15.12 -2.93
N GLY A 244 16.44 -15.81 -3.99
CA GLY A 244 15.99 -17.20 -3.92
C GLY A 244 14.90 -17.43 -2.87
N THR A 245 15.17 -18.34 -1.92
CA THR A 245 14.26 -18.64 -0.81
C THR A 245 14.06 -17.45 0.15
N GLY A 246 15.00 -16.51 0.21
CA GLY A 246 14.91 -15.30 1.04
C GLY A 246 13.67 -14.47 0.71
N SER A 247 13.38 -14.24 -0.60
CA SER A 247 12.15 -13.55 -1.01
C SER A 247 10.88 -14.34 -0.69
N ILE A 248 10.92 -15.68 -0.81
CA ILE A 248 9.77 -16.54 -0.51
C ILE A 248 9.44 -16.50 0.97
N LEU A 249 10.47 -16.60 1.82
CA LEU A 249 10.33 -16.63 3.26
C LEU A 249 10.12 -15.25 3.90
N TYR A 250 10.32 -14.19 3.13
CA TYR A 250 10.23 -12.81 3.64
C TYR A 250 8.91 -12.54 4.38
N VAL A 251 7.78 -12.92 3.79
CA VAL A 251 6.46 -12.68 4.40
C VAL A 251 6.32 -13.38 5.75
N PHE A 252 6.85 -14.58 5.89
CA PHE A 252 6.78 -15.35 7.14
C PHE A 252 7.72 -14.79 8.20
N LYS A 253 8.93 -14.36 7.80
CA LYS A 253 9.87 -13.69 8.69
C LYS A 253 9.30 -12.34 9.18
N ALA A 254 8.74 -11.53 8.27
CA ALA A 254 8.11 -10.26 8.61
C ALA A 254 6.89 -10.40 9.54
N LEU A 255 6.18 -11.53 9.50
CA LEU A 255 5.05 -11.82 10.39
C LEU A 255 5.50 -12.38 11.75
N HIS A 256 6.66 -13.01 11.84
CA HIS A 256 7.15 -13.65 13.06
C HIS A 256 7.42 -12.62 14.16
N ASP A 257 8.07 -11.49 13.82
CA ASP A 257 8.48 -10.45 14.77
C ASP A 257 7.62 -9.19 14.67
N ASN A 258 6.32 -9.35 14.48
CA ASN A 258 5.41 -8.26 14.15
C ASN A 258 5.06 -7.34 15.35
N VAL A 259 5.57 -7.61 16.55
CA VAL A 259 5.22 -6.87 17.77
C VAL A 259 5.50 -5.37 17.63
N PHE A 260 6.64 -5.00 17.05
CA PHE A 260 7.02 -3.60 16.88
C PHE A 260 6.25 -2.90 15.75
N SER A 261 5.94 -3.63 14.68
CA SER A 261 5.12 -3.10 13.58
C SER A 261 3.73 -2.69 14.04
N PHE A 262 3.12 -3.43 14.97
CA PHE A 262 1.82 -3.09 15.55
C PHE A 262 1.86 -1.83 16.42
N ILE A 263 2.98 -1.51 17.03
CA ILE A 263 3.12 -0.36 17.93
C ILE A 263 3.40 0.91 17.14
N THR A 264 4.21 0.83 16.11
CA THR A 264 4.74 2.00 15.38
C THR A 264 4.03 2.29 14.07
N ILE A 265 3.48 1.28 13.38
CA ILE A 265 2.92 1.42 12.04
C ILE A 265 1.40 1.31 12.09
N VAL A 266 0.71 2.45 11.92
CA VAL A 266 -0.77 2.54 11.91
C VAL A 266 -1.40 1.59 10.89
N GLU A 267 -0.80 1.41 9.73
CA GLU A 267 -1.28 0.53 8.65
C GLU A 267 -1.31 -0.95 9.03
N GLN A 268 -0.49 -1.37 10.00
CA GLN A 268 -0.43 -2.76 10.46
C GLN A 268 -1.35 -3.05 11.64
N GLN A 269 -2.00 -2.00 12.17
CA GLN A 269 -2.96 -2.17 13.27
C GLN A 269 -4.27 -2.77 12.77
N PRO A 270 -5.01 -3.49 13.65
CA PRO A 270 -6.37 -3.91 13.37
C PRO A 270 -7.27 -2.70 13.08
N LEU A 271 -8.30 -2.91 12.25
CA LEU A 271 -9.31 -1.89 12.00
C LEU A 271 -9.98 -1.49 13.32
N SER A 272 -9.73 -0.27 13.79
CA SER A 272 -10.33 0.28 15.00
C SER A 272 -11.31 1.42 14.65
N PHE A 273 -12.32 1.65 15.49
CA PHE A 273 -13.34 2.68 15.29
C PHE A 273 -12.85 4.12 15.55
N GLY A 274 -11.55 4.41 15.34
CA GLY A 274 -10.95 5.73 15.43
C GLY A 274 -11.10 6.56 14.14
N LYS A 275 -10.98 7.90 14.24
CA LYS A 275 -10.95 8.80 13.08
C LYS A 275 -9.87 8.35 12.08
N PRO A 276 -10.09 8.27 10.81
CA PRO A 276 -10.97 8.87 9.81
C PRO A 276 -11.95 7.87 9.17
N VAL A 277 -12.46 6.91 9.94
CA VAL A 277 -13.06 5.66 9.45
C VAL A 277 -14.58 5.74 9.27
N ILE A 278 -15.24 6.85 9.71
CA ILE A 278 -16.71 6.94 9.65
C ILE A 278 -17.23 6.84 8.21
N GLU A 279 -16.57 7.49 7.26
CA GLU A 279 -16.97 7.47 5.85
C GLU A 279 -16.77 6.09 5.22
N LEU A 280 -15.65 5.43 5.52
CA LEU A 280 -15.37 4.05 5.14
C LEU A 280 -16.38 3.09 5.78
N PHE A 281 -16.76 3.36 7.02
CA PHE A 281 -17.71 2.52 7.77
C PHE A 281 -19.09 2.52 7.13
N LEU A 282 -19.56 3.65 6.62
CA LEU A 282 -20.81 3.74 5.87
C LEU A 282 -20.77 2.88 4.60
N ILE A 283 -19.65 2.90 3.88
CA ILE A 283 -19.45 2.05 2.70
C ILE A 283 -19.48 0.57 3.10
N PHE A 284 -18.79 0.19 4.19
CA PHE A 284 -18.82 -1.18 4.70
C PHE A 284 -20.23 -1.63 5.04
N ILE A 285 -21.01 -0.81 5.75
CA ILE A 285 -22.39 -1.14 6.10
C ILE A 285 -23.24 -1.32 4.84
N VAL A 286 -23.17 -0.39 3.89
CA VAL A 286 -23.98 -0.47 2.65
C VAL A 286 -23.63 -1.72 1.86
N VAL A 287 -22.35 -2.00 1.66
CA VAL A 287 -21.91 -3.20 0.92
C VAL A 287 -22.27 -4.48 1.67
N PHE A 288 -22.16 -4.48 3.00
CA PHE A 288 -22.55 -5.62 3.82
C PHE A 288 -24.05 -5.90 3.75
N VAL A 289 -24.89 -4.86 3.80
CA VAL A 289 -26.34 -4.97 3.63
C VAL A 289 -26.69 -5.54 2.25
N ILE A 290 -26.03 -5.04 1.19
CA ILE A 290 -26.17 -5.60 -0.17
C ILE A 290 -25.77 -7.07 -0.19
N PHE A 291 -24.63 -7.42 0.40
CA PHE A 291 -24.11 -8.78 0.48
C PHE A 291 -25.12 -9.73 1.17
N ILE A 292 -25.64 -9.36 2.34
CA ILE A 292 -26.66 -10.15 3.06
C ILE A 292 -27.96 -10.29 2.23
N ALA A 293 -28.43 -9.19 1.64
CA ALA A 293 -29.62 -9.23 0.78
C ALA A 293 -29.45 -10.20 -0.40
N MET A 294 -28.25 -10.22 -1.01
CA MET A 294 -27.93 -11.12 -2.12
C MET A 294 -27.86 -12.59 -1.68
N ILE A 295 -27.34 -12.89 -0.49
CA ILE A 295 -27.37 -14.23 0.12
C ILE A 295 -28.82 -14.68 0.33
N CYS A 296 -29.63 -13.86 0.99
CA CYS A 296 -31.04 -14.17 1.29
C CYS A 296 -31.84 -14.42 0.01
N LYS A 297 -31.54 -13.72 -1.07
CA LYS A 297 -32.19 -13.91 -2.40
C LYS A 297 -31.58 -15.04 -3.21
N LYS A 298 -30.54 -15.73 -2.73
CA LYS A 298 -29.79 -16.77 -3.46
C LYS A 298 -29.33 -16.29 -4.85
N ARG A 299 -28.72 -15.09 -4.89
CA ARG A 299 -28.27 -14.43 -6.12
C ARG A 299 -26.79 -14.06 -6.13
N ILE A 300 -26.03 -14.53 -5.14
CA ILE A 300 -24.62 -14.28 -5.00
C ILE A 300 -23.81 -15.51 -5.42
N LYS A 301 -22.76 -15.31 -6.21
CA LYS A 301 -21.86 -16.38 -6.61
C LYS A 301 -20.98 -16.81 -5.43
N PHE A 302 -20.53 -18.06 -5.49
CA PHE A 302 -19.75 -18.60 -4.39
C PHE A 302 -18.36 -17.96 -4.27
N SER A 303 -17.70 -17.69 -5.41
CA SER A 303 -16.44 -16.92 -5.42
C SER A 303 -16.60 -15.57 -4.75
N THR A 304 -17.74 -14.90 -4.95
CA THR A 304 -18.05 -13.61 -4.32
C THR A 304 -18.12 -13.73 -2.80
N VAL A 305 -18.75 -14.78 -2.27
CA VAL A 305 -18.83 -15.00 -0.83
C VAL A 305 -17.43 -15.14 -0.23
N PHE A 306 -16.58 -15.98 -0.84
CA PHE A 306 -15.22 -16.21 -0.37
C PHE A 306 -14.34 -14.97 -0.50
N MET A 307 -14.37 -14.27 -1.64
CA MET A 307 -13.57 -13.06 -1.85
C MET A 307 -13.98 -11.96 -0.88
N TYR A 308 -15.28 -11.72 -0.71
CA TYR A 308 -15.75 -10.68 0.20
C TYR A 308 -15.42 -11.00 1.65
N LEU A 309 -15.72 -12.21 2.13
CA LEU A 309 -15.43 -12.60 3.51
C LEU A 309 -13.93 -12.73 3.77
N GLY A 310 -13.16 -13.27 2.82
CA GLY A 310 -11.72 -13.39 2.93
C GLY A 310 -11.04 -12.03 3.07
N PHE A 311 -11.36 -11.08 2.20
CA PHE A 311 -10.80 -9.73 2.30
C PHE A 311 -11.35 -8.95 3.51
N THR A 312 -12.59 -9.22 3.95
CA THR A 312 -13.13 -8.66 5.20
C THR A 312 -12.34 -9.16 6.41
N LEU A 313 -11.99 -10.43 6.43
CA LEU A 313 -11.15 -10.98 7.48
C LEU A 313 -9.75 -10.34 7.47
N LEU A 314 -9.12 -10.21 6.31
CA LEU A 314 -7.79 -9.61 6.20
C LEU A 314 -7.77 -8.16 6.68
N ILE A 315 -8.76 -7.33 6.29
CA ILE A 315 -8.83 -5.94 6.74
C ILE A 315 -9.12 -5.84 8.25
N SER A 316 -9.86 -6.78 8.83
CA SER A 316 -10.10 -6.81 10.26
C SER A 316 -8.83 -7.06 11.06
N LEU A 317 -7.86 -7.76 10.46
CA LEU A 317 -6.56 -8.04 11.06
C LEU A 317 -5.59 -6.87 10.90
N GLN A 318 -5.57 -6.22 9.73
CA GLN A 318 -4.65 -5.11 9.45
C GLN A 318 -5.23 -4.15 8.41
N ILE A 319 -5.17 -2.85 8.70
CA ILE A 319 -5.70 -1.78 7.82
C ILE A 319 -5.04 -1.80 6.42
N LYS A 320 -3.78 -2.20 6.31
CA LYS A 320 -3.05 -2.28 5.02
C LYS A 320 -3.75 -3.13 3.95
N TRP A 321 -4.66 -4.04 4.34
CA TRP A 321 -5.44 -4.85 3.41
C TRP A 321 -6.63 -4.12 2.78
N LEU A 322 -6.82 -2.84 3.12
CA LEU A 322 -7.95 -2.04 2.66
C LEU A 322 -8.04 -1.97 1.14
N ALA A 323 -6.91 -1.81 0.44
CA ALA A 323 -6.87 -1.79 -1.02
C ALA A 323 -7.41 -3.09 -1.65
N PHE A 324 -7.10 -4.23 -1.04
CA PHE A 324 -7.56 -5.54 -1.52
C PHE A 324 -9.02 -5.82 -1.14
N TYR A 325 -9.51 -5.24 -0.05
CA TYR A 325 -10.94 -5.28 0.28
C TYR A 325 -11.80 -4.65 -0.83
N ALA A 326 -11.25 -3.67 -1.57
CA ALA A 326 -11.88 -3.14 -2.76
C ALA A 326 -12.23 -4.22 -3.80
N ILE A 327 -11.38 -5.26 -3.95
CA ILE A 327 -11.67 -6.41 -4.82
C ILE A 327 -12.92 -7.14 -4.33
N GLY A 328 -13.03 -7.40 -3.01
CA GLY A 328 -14.22 -8.02 -2.41
C GLY A 328 -15.49 -7.21 -2.69
N ILE A 329 -15.44 -5.89 -2.57
CA ILE A 329 -16.54 -4.99 -2.92
C ILE A 329 -16.93 -5.13 -4.40
N LEU A 330 -15.96 -5.17 -5.32
CA LEU A 330 -16.21 -5.32 -6.75
C LEU A 330 -16.95 -6.62 -7.07
N PHE A 331 -16.62 -7.71 -6.37
CA PHE A 331 -17.34 -8.98 -6.50
C PHE A 331 -18.81 -8.84 -6.08
N VAL A 332 -19.09 -8.26 -4.92
CA VAL A 332 -20.47 -8.03 -4.43
C VAL A 332 -21.25 -7.13 -5.39
N LEU A 333 -20.66 -6.00 -5.80
CA LEU A 333 -21.29 -5.08 -6.74
C LEU A 333 -21.56 -5.72 -8.10
N SER A 334 -20.66 -6.58 -8.59
CA SER A 334 -20.85 -7.27 -9.87
C SER A 334 -22.07 -8.18 -9.86
N ASP A 335 -22.25 -8.98 -8.81
CA ASP A 335 -23.40 -9.88 -8.65
C ASP A 335 -24.69 -9.07 -8.39
N PHE A 336 -24.62 -7.99 -7.63
CA PHE A 336 -25.75 -7.08 -7.38
C PHE A 336 -26.25 -6.42 -8.67
N ILE A 337 -25.36 -5.92 -9.52
CA ILE A 337 -25.69 -5.33 -10.82
C ILE A 337 -26.31 -6.39 -11.74
N GLU A 338 -25.79 -7.62 -11.75
CA GLU A 338 -26.34 -8.71 -12.51
C GLU A 338 -27.77 -9.06 -12.04
N TRP A 339 -27.99 -9.10 -10.72
CA TRP A 339 -29.31 -9.33 -10.14
C TRP A 339 -30.31 -8.21 -10.50
N LEU A 340 -29.93 -6.95 -10.41
CA LEU A 340 -30.79 -5.82 -10.77
C LEU A 340 -31.30 -5.92 -12.21
N LYS A 341 -30.48 -6.45 -13.13
CA LYS A 341 -30.90 -6.68 -14.53
C LYS A 341 -32.00 -7.74 -14.68
N THR A 342 -31.99 -8.73 -13.79
CA THR A 342 -32.95 -9.86 -13.86
C THR A 342 -34.25 -9.54 -13.14
N THR A 343 -34.33 -8.45 -12.39
CA THR A 343 -35.53 -8.03 -11.68
C THR A 343 -36.45 -7.18 -12.57
N LYS A 344 -37.76 -7.21 -12.28
CA LYS A 344 -38.78 -6.40 -12.97
C LYS A 344 -38.57 -4.88 -12.89
N LEU A 345 -37.55 -4.40 -12.20
CA LEU A 345 -37.08 -3.01 -12.27
C LEU A 345 -36.72 -2.58 -13.70
N LYS A 346 -36.48 -3.55 -14.59
CA LYS A 346 -36.30 -3.35 -16.03
C LYS A 346 -37.57 -2.84 -16.73
N ASP A 347 -38.73 -3.19 -16.20
CA ASP A 347 -40.05 -2.86 -16.76
C ASP A 347 -40.73 -1.66 -16.07
N ALA A 348 -40.16 -1.17 -14.94
CA ALA A 348 -40.58 0.08 -14.37
C ALA A 348 -40.21 1.19 -15.36
N LYS A 349 -41.22 1.69 -16.10
CA LYS A 349 -41.12 2.95 -16.84
C LYS A 349 -40.85 4.07 -15.84
N ILE A 350 -39.60 4.17 -15.37
CA ILE A 350 -39.13 5.36 -14.69
C ILE A 350 -39.35 6.48 -15.69
N SER A 351 -40.25 7.41 -15.36
CA SER A 351 -40.58 8.53 -16.23
C SER A 351 -39.27 9.16 -16.73
N SER A 352 -39.21 9.47 -18.02
CA SER A 352 -38.04 10.14 -18.62
C SER A 352 -37.52 11.32 -17.80
N THR A 353 -38.43 12.00 -17.10
CA THR A 353 -38.15 13.14 -16.21
C THR A 353 -37.33 12.74 -14.99
N TYR A 354 -37.65 11.63 -14.30
CA TYR A 354 -36.87 11.14 -13.16
C TYR A 354 -35.49 10.65 -13.54
N LYS A 355 -35.38 9.99 -14.72
CA LYS A 355 -34.09 9.57 -15.25
C LYS A 355 -33.14 10.76 -15.49
N TRP A 356 -33.65 11.82 -16.12
CA TRP A 356 -32.88 13.03 -16.38
C TRP A 356 -32.56 13.80 -15.10
N PHE A 357 -33.51 13.89 -14.17
CA PHE A 357 -33.26 14.49 -12.85
C PHE A 357 -32.12 13.77 -12.12
N TYR A 358 -32.17 12.44 -12.06
CA TYR A 358 -31.14 11.63 -11.42
C TYR A 358 -29.77 11.82 -12.09
N ILE A 359 -29.69 11.78 -13.42
CA ILE A 359 -28.45 12.01 -14.17
C ILE A 359 -27.90 13.42 -13.90
N THR A 360 -28.77 14.42 -13.87
CA THR A 360 -28.36 15.80 -13.60
C THR A 360 -27.82 15.97 -12.17
N CYS A 361 -28.46 15.36 -11.17
CA CYS A 361 -27.98 15.38 -9.79
C CYS A 361 -26.60 14.73 -9.66
N ILE A 362 -26.39 13.55 -10.25
CA ILE A 362 -25.09 12.89 -10.26
C ILE A 362 -24.05 13.77 -10.96
N PHE A 363 -24.39 14.39 -12.10
CA PHE A 363 -23.49 15.26 -12.83
C PHE A 363 -23.04 16.46 -11.99
N ILE A 364 -23.98 17.15 -11.35
CA ILE A 364 -23.67 18.28 -10.47
C ILE A 364 -22.78 17.84 -9.32
N MET A 365 -23.13 16.74 -8.65
CA MET A 365 -22.33 16.20 -7.55
C MET A 365 -20.92 15.80 -7.98
N THR A 366 -20.77 15.20 -9.17
CA THR A 366 -19.46 14.84 -9.71
C THR A 366 -18.61 16.08 -10.00
N ILE A 367 -19.21 17.13 -10.60
CA ILE A 367 -18.49 18.38 -10.85
C ILE A 367 -18.08 19.04 -9.54
N LEU A 368 -19.00 19.18 -8.57
CA LEU A 368 -18.72 19.80 -7.28
C LEU A 368 -17.61 19.04 -6.54
N PHE A 369 -17.70 17.71 -6.49
CA PHE A 369 -16.68 16.87 -5.87
C PHE A 369 -15.33 16.99 -6.57
N SER A 370 -15.32 16.97 -7.92
CA SER A 370 -14.09 17.14 -8.70
C SER A 370 -13.47 18.53 -8.50
N LEU A 371 -14.26 19.58 -8.40
CA LEU A 371 -13.79 20.96 -8.13
C LEU A 371 -13.18 21.06 -6.73
N ILE A 372 -13.83 20.48 -5.71
CA ILE A 372 -13.28 20.44 -4.33
C ILE A 372 -11.92 19.75 -4.33
N ILE A 373 -11.84 18.59 -4.97
CA ILE A 373 -10.62 17.81 -5.06
C ILE A 373 -9.50 18.62 -5.76
N ILE A 374 -9.78 19.20 -6.94
CA ILE A 374 -8.81 19.98 -7.73
C ILE A 374 -8.36 21.21 -6.95
N THR A 375 -9.28 21.96 -6.35
CA THR A 375 -8.94 23.17 -5.59
C THR A 375 -8.10 22.84 -4.35
N THR A 376 -8.40 21.73 -3.66
CA THR A 376 -7.60 21.26 -2.53
C THR A 376 -6.20 20.87 -3.00
N ALA A 377 -6.06 20.11 -4.08
CA ALA A 377 -4.78 19.71 -4.63
C ALA A 377 -3.92 20.92 -5.06
N ILE A 378 -4.52 21.89 -5.75
CA ILE A 378 -3.81 23.12 -6.19
C ILE A 378 -3.41 23.99 -5.00
N SER A 379 -4.28 24.15 -4.01
CA SER A 379 -4.02 25.02 -2.84
C SER A 379 -2.97 24.45 -1.90
N THR A 380 -2.85 23.12 -1.80
CA THR A 380 -1.97 22.48 -0.82
C THR A 380 -0.56 22.23 -1.33
N LYS A 381 -0.33 22.01 -2.63
CA LYS A 381 0.91 21.35 -3.06
C LYS A 381 1.62 21.90 -4.32
N GLY A 382 1.00 22.64 -5.17
CA GLY A 382 1.62 23.20 -6.38
C GLY A 382 2.37 22.15 -7.24
N PHE A 383 2.11 22.10 -8.52
CA PHE A 383 2.77 21.18 -9.45
C PHE A 383 4.25 21.59 -9.68
N LYS A 384 5.20 20.76 -9.25
CA LYS A 384 6.63 20.97 -9.51
C LYS A 384 7.21 19.75 -10.25
N PRO A 385 7.33 19.80 -11.58
CA PRO A 385 7.72 18.64 -12.40
C PRO A 385 9.24 18.42 -12.52
N THR A 386 10.07 18.92 -11.60
CA THR A 386 11.53 18.84 -11.69
C THR A 386 12.12 17.96 -10.58
N GLU A 387 13.36 17.48 -10.77
CA GLU A 387 14.10 16.74 -9.73
C GLU A 387 14.25 17.58 -8.44
N GLU A 388 14.19 18.90 -8.54
CA GLU A 388 14.11 19.80 -7.39
C GLU A 388 12.90 19.52 -6.49
N ALA A 389 11.79 18.98 -7.04
CA ALA A 389 10.61 18.67 -6.23
C ALA A 389 10.90 17.60 -5.15
N LEU A 390 11.82 16.68 -5.41
CA LEU A 390 12.27 15.68 -4.45
C LEU A 390 13.19 16.26 -3.36
N ASN A 391 13.71 17.46 -3.58
CA ASN A 391 14.61 18.19 -2.69
C ASN A 391 14.01 19.49 -2.17
N THR A 392 12.71 19.70 -2.31
CA THR A 392 11.96 20.83 -1.74
C THR A 392 11.02 20.34 -0.64
N PRO A 393 10.75 21.18 0.38
CA PRO A 393 9.78 20.85 1.39
C PRO A 393 8.43 20.45 0.77
N ASN A 394 7.90 19.33 1.20
CA ASN A 394 6.63 18.78 0.74
C ASN A 394 5.85 18.19 1.94
N SER A 395 4.78 17.45 1.68
CA SER A 395 4.00 16.81 2.76
C SER A 395 4.78 15.76 3.56
N THR A 396 5.88 15.28 3.00
CA THR A 396 6.64 14.14 3.52
C THR A 396 7.97 14.56 4.14
N ILE A 397 8.61 15.60 3.57
CA ILE A 397 9.94 16.08 4.00
C ILE A 397 9.85 17.53 4.42
N SER A 398 10.31 17.80 5.62
CA SER A 398 10.40 19.15 6.16
C SER A 398 11.61 19.92 5.59
N LYS A 399 11.55 21.24 5.69
CA LYS A 399 12.69 22.10 5.38
C LYS A 399 13.91 21.77 6.26
N ASP A 400 13.67 21.46 7.54
CA ASP A 400 14.71 21.12 8.50
C ASP A 400 15.49 19.87 8.07
N GLU A 401 14.80 18.81 7.59
CA GLU A 401 15.45 17.59 7.10
C GLU A 401 16.35 17.86 5.90
N ILE A 402 15.92 18.74 5.00
CA ILE A 402 16.71 19.11 3.82
C ILE A 402 17.99 19.83 4.26
N GLU A 403 17.86 20.86 5.09
CA GLU A 403 18.98 21.68 5.55
C GLU A 403 19.96 20.87 6.42
N ILE A 404 19.45 19.95 7.26
CA ILE A 404 20.28 19.01 8.04
C ILE A 404 21.05 18.07 7.11
N ALA A 405 20.40 17.48 6.09
CA ALA A 405 21.08 16.61 5.15
C ALA A 405 22.18 17.34 4.36
N GLU A 406 21.96 18.60 3.99
CA GLU A 406 22.95 19.45 3.34
C GLU A 406 24.12 19.77 4.29
N TYR A 407 23.84 20.08 5.56
CA TYR A 407 24.86 20.29 6.58
C TYR A 407 25.73 19.04 6.76
N LEU A 408 25.12 17.86 6.91
CA LEU A 408 25.84 16.61 7.08
C LEU A 408 26.76 16.31 5.87
N LYS A 409 26.28 16.55 4.65
CA LYS A 409 27.12 16.40 3.44
C LYS A 409 28.27 17.39 3.39
N ALA A 410 28.05 18.64 3.73
CA ALA A 410 29.10 19.66 3.77
C ALA A 410 30.21 19.33 4.78
N HIS A 411 29.89 18.55 5.83
CA HIS A 411 30.82 18.10 6.86
C HIS A 411 31.33 16.67 6.65
N ASN A 412 31.07 16.06 5.45
CA ASN A 412 31.46 14.68 5.11
C ASN A 412 30.98 13.64 6.15
N ALA A 413 29.82 13.88 6.75
CA ALA A 413 29.22 12.92 7.66
C ALA A 413 28.69 11.72 6.87
N ASP A 414 29.12 10.52 7.24
CA ASP A 414 28.73 9.27 6.58
C ASP A 414 27.48 8.64 7.22
N ARG A 415 27.15 9.02 8.46
CA ARG A 415 26.05 8.45 9.24
C ARG A 415 25.40 9.45 10.18
N VAL A 416 24.09 9.22 10.48
CA VAL A 416 23.30 10.04 11.38
C VAL A 416 22.26 9.19 12.11
N PHE A 417 22.06 9.42 13.40
CA PHE A 417 20.87 8.94 14.10
C PHE A 417 19.69 9.88 13.79
N THR A 418 18.58 9.33 13.36
CA THR A 418 17.35 10.06 13.10
C THR A 418 16.15 9.21 13.51
N GLN A 419 14.96 9.81 13.54
CA GLN A 419 13.75 9.03 13.71
C GLN A 419 13.56 8.06 12.54
N TRP A 420 13.00 6.92 12.83
CA TRP A 420 12.88 5.82 11.88
C TRP A 420 12.12 6.21 10.59
N ASP A 421 11.10 7.07 10.68
CA ASP A 421 10.29 7.53 9.53
C ASP A 421 11.05 8.52 8.61
N SER A 422 12.05 9.22 9.14
CA SER A 422 12.90 10.16 8.40
C SER A 422 14.12 9.49 7.73
N GLY A 423 14.44 8.26 8.12
CA GLY A 423 15.64 7.55 7.65
C GLY A 423 15.73 7.43 6.12
N ASN A 424 14.62 7.16 5.46
CA ASN A 424 14.54 6.99 4.00
C ASN A 424 15.10 8.19 3.21
N TYR A 425 14.89 9.42 3.69
CA TYR A 425 15.41 10.62 3.02
C TYR A 425 16.93 10.76 3.13
N TYR A 426 17.49 10.47 4.30
CA TYR A 426 18.94 10.49 4.50
C TYR A 426 19.63 9.40 3.68
N GLU A 427 19.05 8.21 3.57
CA GLU A 427 19.52 7.16 2.66
C GLU A 427 19.54 7.61 1.19
N TYR A 428 18.46 8.27 0.74
CA TYR A 428 18.39 8.85 -0.61
C TYR A 428 19.49 9.89 -0.84
N LYS A 429 19.90 10.63 0.21
CA LYS A 429 21.02 11.56 0.18
C LYS A 429 22.39 10.87 0.30
N GLY A 430 22.44 9.56 0.51
CA GLY A 430 23.68 8.80 0.66
C GLY A 430 24.31 8.87 2.04
N ILE A 431 23.52 9.19 3.07
CA ILE A 431 23.92 9.22 4.47
C ILE A 431 23.33 7.98 5.15
N LYS A 432 24.15 7.20 5.83
CA LYS A 432 23.68 5.99 6.54
C LYS A 432 22.87 6.36 7.77
N VAL A 433 21.84 5.57 8.04
CA VAL A 433 20.96 5.71 9.20
C VAL A 433 21.02 4.46 10.08
N LEU A 434 20.50 4.54 11.30
CA LEU A 434 20.42 3.36 12.15
C LEU A 434 19.36 2.39 11.63
N MET A 435 18.23 2.92 11.20
CA MET A 435 17.09 2.15 10.66
C MET A 435 16.29 3.02 9.69
N ASP A 436 15.74 2.40 8.67
CA ASP A 436 14.76 2.99 7.75
C ASP A 436 13.32 2.59 8.11
N ALA A 437 12.34 2.99 7.28
CA ALA A 437 10.92 2.73 7.52
C ALA A 437 10.51 1.25 7.36
N ARG A 438 11.46 0.31 7.30
CA ARG A 438 11.23 -1.14 7.20
C ARG A 438 11.61 -1.88 8.49
N PRO A 439 10.90 -1.69 9.61
CA PRO A 439 11.31 -2.23 10.91
C PRO A 439 11.44 -3.76 10.90
N GLU A 440 10.74 -4.46 10.03
CA GLU A 440 10.81 -5.91 9.89
C GLU A 440 12.18 -6.46 9.47
N LEU A 441 13.05 -5.64 8.88
CA LEU A 441 14.41 -6.02 8.50
C LEU A 441 15.43 -5.88 9.64
N TYR A 442 15.06 -5.27 10.75
CA TYR A 442 15.97 -4.89 11.82
C TYR A 442 15.71 -5.65 13.12
N THR A 443 14.97 -6.76 13.03
CA THR A 443 14.65 -7.67 14.12
C THR A 443 15.71 -8.75 14.30
N ILE A 444 15.61 -9.54 15.36
CA ILE A 444 16.51 -10.68 15.61
C ILE A 444 16.53 -11.70 14.47
N VAL A 445 15.44 -11.80 13.68
CA VAL A 445 15.35 -12.76 12.56
C VAL A 445 16.31 -12.44 11.41
N TYR A 446 16.73 -11.17 11.29
CA TYR A 446 17.65 -10.69 10.26
C TYR A 446 18.99 -10.23 10.85
N SER A 447 19.08 -10.07 12.18
CA SER A 447 20.30 -9.69 12.87
C SER A 447 21.03 -10.95 13.38
N ASP A 448 22.35 -10.89 13.46
CA ASP A 448 23.17 -11.99 13.99
C ASP A 448 23.24 -11.89 15.53
N THR A 449 22.10 -11.71 16.17
CA THR A 449 21.96 -11.63 17.64
C THR A 449 20.62 -12.23 18.08
N ASN A 450 20.58 -12.72 19.31
CA ASN A 450 19.36 -13.20 19.96
C ASN A 450 18.80 -12.19 20.98
N ASP A 451 19.45 -11.04 21.12
CA ASP A 451 19.05 -9.98 22.02
C ASP A 451 18.47 -8.79 21.22
N TYR A 452 17.22 -8.43 21.49
CA TYR A 452 16.58 -7.29 20.86
C TYR A 452 17.29 -5.98 21.17
N ASP A 453 17.89 -5.82 22.36
CA ASP A 453 18.58 -4.60 22.76
C ASP A 453 19.90 -4.37 21.99
N GLU A 454 20.36 -5.38 21.25
CA GLU A 454 21.49 -5.29 20.32
C GLU A 454 21.07 -5.13 18.84
N THR A 455 19.79 -5.29 18.52
CA THR A 455 19.29 -5.08 17.15
C THR A 455 19.16 -3.59 16.83
N ASN A 456 19.22 -3.23 15.54
CA ASN A 456 18.95 -1.85 15.11
C ASN A 456 17.56 -1.39 15.56
N LEU A 457 16.55 -2.27 15.48
CA LEU A 457 15.19 -1.96 15.91
C LEU A 457 15.12 -1.72 17.43
N GLY A 458 15.71 -2.59 18.22
CA GLY A 458 15.71 -2.46 19.68
C GLY A 458 16.37 -1.16 20.15
N VAL A 459 17.56 -0.87 19.61
CA VAL A 459 18.27 0.37 19.89
C VAL A 459 17.50 1.60 19.43
N GLN A 460 16.89 1.56 18.23
CA GLN A 460 16.07 2.67 17.72
C GLN A 460 14.88 2.96 18.66
N VAL A 461 14.14 1.93 19.04
CA VAL A 461 12.96 2.05 19.92
C VAL A 461 13.38 2.58 21.30
N HIS A 462 14.48 2.08 21.85
CA HIS A 462 14.95 2.52 23.15
C HIS A 462 15.36 4.01 23.12
N ILE A 463 16.14 4.43 22.14
CA ILE A 463 16.59 5.82 22.03
C ILE A 463 15.44 6.77 21.69
N GLU A 464 14.60 6.42 20.70
CA GLU A 464 13.53 7.29 20.21
C GLU A 464 12.39 7.44 21.23
N TYR A 465 11.99 6.35 21.87
CA TYR A 465 10.83 6.32 22.77
C TYR A 465 11.19 6.20 24.26
N GLY A 466 12.44 6.00 24.60
CA GLY A 466 12.88 5.77 25.97
C GLY A 466 12.39 4.46 26.58
N LEU A 467 12.08 3.47 25.75
CA LEU A 467 11.47 2.20 26.17
C LEU A 467 12.41 1.04 25.92
N PRO A 468 12.85 0.31 26.96
CA PRO A 468 13.60 -0.93 26.77
C PRO A 468 12.71 -1.96 26.04
N THR A 469 13.30 -2.68 25.11
CA THR A 469 12.61 -3.56 24.17
C THR A 469 11.82 -4.66 24.87
N TYR A 470 12.35 -5.24 25.97
CA TYR A 470 11.66 -6.27 26.73
C TYR A 470 10.35 -5.78 27.37
N SER A 471 10.26 -4.49 27.75
CA SER A 471 9.04 -3.89 28.28
C SER A 471 7.93 -3.82 27.24
N VAL A 472 8.29 -3.64 25.99
CA VAL A 472 7.35 -3.59 24.87
C VAL A 472 6.82 -5.00 24.57
N THR A 473 7.68 -6.02 24.60
CA THR A 473 7.30 -7.41 24.33
C THR A 473 6.47 -8.05 25.45
N GLN A 474 6.71 -7.72 26.71
CA GLN A 474 5.98 -8.30 27.85
C GLN A 474 4.61 -7.68 28.09
N ARG A 475 4.41 -6.40 27.77
CA ARG A 475 3.14 -5.71 28.06
C ARG A 475 2.02 -5.96 27.07
N GLY A 476 2.28 -6.70 26.00
CA GLY A 476 1.28 -6.92 24.95
C GLY A 476 0.83 -5.61 24.33
N ILE A 477 0.22 -5.69 23.17
CA ILE A 477 -0.26 -4.55 22.40
C ILE A 477 -1.37 -3.85 23.19
N THR A 478 -1.03 -2.85 23.96
CA THR A 478 -2.02 -1.92 24.50
C THR A 478 -1.82 -0.58 23.80
N THR A 479 -2.71 -0.39 22.85
CA THR A 479 -3.16 0.85 22.21
C THR A 479 -2.45 2.17 22.55
N ASN A 480 -2.15 2.89 21.52
CA ASN A 480 -1.57 4.21 21.30
C ASN A 480 -1.87 5.38 22.26
N THR A 481 -2.48 5.21 23.42
CA THR A 481 -2.94 6.34 24.20
C THR A 481 -2.56 6.36 25.67
N GLY A 482 -1.73 5.45 26.16
CA GLY A 482 -1.51 5.42 27.60
C GLY A 482 -0.23 4.84 28.16
N LEU A 483 0.70 4.37 27.37
CA LEU A 483 1.79 3.52 27.85
C LEU A 483 3.15 4.18 28.05
N ILE A 484 3.34 5.39 27.54
CA ILE A 484 4.59 6.12 27.79
C ILE A 484 4.44 6.90 29.12
N LYS A 485 4.42 6.19 30.24
CA LYS A 485 4.44 6.84 31.56
C LYS A 485 5.76 6.78 32.28
N GLU A 486 6.66 5.94 31.87
CA GLU A 486 8.00 5.86 32.45
C GLU A 486 9.02 5.84 31.31
N VAL A 487 9.42 7.03 30.91
CA VAL A 487 10.55 7.22 30.01
C VAL A 487 11.80 6.88 30.81
N ASP A 488 12.59 5.92 30.32
CA ASP A 488 13.85 5.61 30.91
C ASP A 488 14.84 6.79 30.69
N THR A 489 15.03 7.60 31.72
CA THR A 489 16.02 8.67 31.75
C THR A 489 17.22 8.27 32.61
N THR A 490 17.41 6.99 32.84
CA THR A 490 18.45 6.45 33.71
C THR A 490 19.84 6.62 33.11
N GLU A 491 20.85 6.36 33.93
CA GLU A 491 22.26 6.28 33.50
C GLU A 491 22.45 5.25 32.36
N GLU A 492 21.60 4.21 32.29
CA GLU A 492 21.64 3.19 31.26
C GLU A 492 21.23 3.75 29.89
N TYR A 493 20.17 4.58 29.81
CA TYR A 493 19.80 5.28 28.58
C TYR A 493 20.97 6.13 28.06
N GLY A 494 21.62 6.89 28.96
CA GLY A 494 22.79 7.70 28.60
C GLY A 494 23.94 6.87 28.05
N LYS A 495 24.23 5.72 28.67
CA LYS A 495 25.24 4.79 28.17
C LYS A 495 24.93 4.25 26.80
N LEU A 496 23.64 3.99 26.52
CA LEU A 496 23.18 3.51 25.20
C LEU A 496 23.42 4.59 24.13
N VAL A 497 22.96 5.83 24.36
CA VAL A 497 23.14 6.95 23.42
C VAL A 497 24.65 7.23 23.22
N ASP A 498 25.45 7.22 24.28
CA ASP A 498 26.88 7.48 24.21
C ASP A 498 27.66 6.38 23.46
N ARG A 499 27.15 5.12 23.45
CA ARG A 499 27.78 3.98 22.74
C ARG A 499 27.45 3.91 21.27
N LEU A 500 26.40 4.62 20.80
CA LEU A 500 25.97 4.56 19.43
C LEU A 500 27.09 4.97 18.47
N ASP A 501 27.27 4.20 17.39
CA ASP A 501 28.36 4.44 16.42
C ASP A 501 27.97 5.54 15.42
N THR A 502 27.64 6.71 15.94
CA THR A 502 27.42 7.94 15.17
C THR A 502 27.89 9.18 15.92
N LYS A 503 28.25 10.20 15.15
CA LYS A 503 28.63 11.51 15.66
C LYS A 503 27.45 12.49 15.67
N TYR A 504 26.41 12.26 14.85
CA TYR A 504 25.34 13.21 14.62
C TYR A 504 23.99 12.63 15.03
N TYR A 505 23.16 13.46 15.69
CA TYR A 505 21.84 13.11 16.19
C TYR A 505 20.82 14.15 15.76
N VAL A 506 19.81 13.73 15.00
CA VAL A 506 18.62 14.53 14.68
C VAL A 506 17.57 14.28 15.74
N VAL A 507 17.10 15.34 16.36
CA VAL A 507 16.08 15.28 17.42
C VAL A 507 14.91 16.20 17.10
N LYS A 508 13.69 15.77 17.42
CA LYS A 508 12.51 16.64 17.36
C LYS A 508 12.49 17.57 18.53
N ALA A 509 12.15 18.82 18.29
CA ALA A 509 12.01 19.82 19.32
C ALA A 509 10.93 19.40 20.35
N THR A 510 11.28 19.42 21.62
CA THR A 510 10.43 19.51 22.80
C THR A 510 9.78 18.27 23.41
N THR A 511 9.59 17.15 22.70
CA THR A 511 8.87 15.98 23.26
C THR A 511 9.68 14.69 23.27
N ASP A 512 10.90 14.75 22.78
CA ASP A 512 11.76 13.59 22.54
C ASP A 512 12.65 13.35 23.77
N THR A 513 12.73 12.11 24.24
CA THR A 513 13.65 11.72 25.34
C THR A 513 15.07 12.06 24.98
N LEU A 514 15.46 11.81 23.73
CA LEU A 514 16.80 12.14 23.23
C LEU A 514 17.09 13.65 23.28
N TYR A 515 16.07 14.49 22.94
CA TYR A 515 16.24 15.95 23.05
C TYR A 515 16.60 16.37 24.45
N LYS A 516 15.88 15.87 25.46
CA LYS A 516 16.18 16.16 26.86
C LYS A 516 17.58 15.71 27.23
N TYR A 517 17.95 14.48 26.85
CA TYR A 517 19.26 13.95 27.18
C TYR A 517 20.41 14.79 26.59
N VAL A 518 20.37 15.09 25.28
CA VAL A 518 21.45 15.86 24.64
C VAL A 518 21.51 17.33 25.07
N THR A 519 20.38 17.92 25.50
CA THR A 519 20.34 19.28 26.05
C THR A 519 20.86 19.35 27.48
N ASP A 520 20.66 18.32 28.28
CA ASP A 520 21.12 18.24 29.65
C ASP A 520 22.63 17.91 29.74
N HIS A 521 23.29 17.50 28.64
CA HIS A 521 24.72 17.15 28.57
C HIS A 521 25.48 17.99 27.52
N PRO A 522 25.53 19.32 27.68
CA PRO A 522 26.22 20.20 26.73
C PRO A 522 27.74 19.98 26.65
N GLU A 523 28.34 19.33 27.66
CA GLU A 523 29.75 18.91 27.66
C GLU A 523 30.04 17.75 26.68
N LYS A 524 29.00 17.00 26.27
CA LYS A 524 29.12 15.87 25.34
C LYS A 524 28.51 16.16 23.96
N TYR A 525 27.50 17.03 23.91
CA TYR A 525 26.73 17.28 22.72
C TYR A 525 26.62 18.76 22.39
N LYS A 526 26.99 19.13 21.17
CA LYS A 526 26.94 20.51 20.67
C LYS A 526 25.81 20.66 19.69
N LEU A 527 24.91 21.63 19.90
CA LEU A 527 23.92 22.02 18.91
C LEU A 527 24.61 22.66 17.70
N VAL A 528 24.49 22.06 16.51
CA VAL A 528 25.10 22.53 15.27
C VAL A 528 24.11 23.07 14.25
N TYR A 529 22.82 22.67 14.35
CA TYR A 529 21.75 23.22 13.56
C TYR A 529 20.47 23.31 14.40
N LYS A 530 19.77 24.45 14.29
CA LYS A 530 18.48 24.70 14.95
C LYS A 530 17.42 25.02 13.93
N GLY A 531 16.56 24.04 13.62
CA GLY A 531 15.40 24.20 12.78
C GLY A 531 14.14 24.63 13.55
N LYS A 532 13.00 24.60 12.86
CA LYS A 532 11.70 24.89 13.47
C LYS A 532 11.18 23.71 14.28
N ASN A 533 11.34 22.49 13.76
CA ASN A 533 10.80 21.25 14.33
C ASN A 533 11.89 20.23 14.66
N GLN A 534 13.09 20.37 14.07
CA GLN A 534 14.19 19.43 14.26
C GLN A 534 15.50 20.17 14.56
N TYR A 535 16.33 19.56 15.39
CA TYR A 535 17.65 20.04 15.76
C TYR A 535 18.70 18.99 15.43
N LEU A 536 19.90 19.44 15.04
CA LEU A 536 21.06 18.56 14.86
C LEU A 536 22.07 18.81 15.95
N TYR A 537 22.40 17.75 16.65
CA TYR A 537 23.50 17.75 17.65
C TYR A 537 24.67 16.95 17.14
N GLU A 538 25.86 17.43 17.44
CA GLU A 538 27.13 16.78 17.19
C GLU A 538 27.71 16.30 18.53
N LYS A 539 28.10 15.02 18.60
CA LYS A 539 28.82 14.44 19.73
C LYS A 539 30.26 14.89 19.69
N LEU A 540 30.77 15.45 20.79
CA LEU A 540 32.11 16.04 20.92
C LEU A 540 33.20 14.98 21.06
#